data_bb88b2ef4c006b619a654dee50050edc
#
_entry.id   bb88b2ef4c006b619a654dee50050edc
#
_cell.length_a   1.000
_cell.length_b   1.000
_cell.length_c   1.000
_cell.angle_alpha   90.00
_cell.angle_beta   90.00
_cell.angle_gamma   90.00
#
_symmetry.space_group_name_H-M   'P 1'
#
loop_
_entity.id
_entity.type
_entity.pdbx_description
1 polymer ?
#
loop_
_entity_poly.entity_id
_entity_poly.type
_entity_poly.pdbx_seq_one_letter_code
_entity_poly.pdbx_strand_id
1 'polypeptide(L)'
;RQRQMCIRDRPSENEVDEYYLTGWEGNPLSSFAGLLNITQVHDVVVTGEGTLDCDAQNGDWWVNPKVKRIAWRPRAVAMVDSENVCLHGITVQNSYSWTIHPIFVKHLDLLNFNINNPYNAPNTDGIDPESCEYTRIIGVNIHVGDDCIAMKASKVFLGMKLKKSCEHTVI
;
A
#
# COMPACT_ATOMS: atom_id res chain seq x y z
N ARG A 1 1.16 -10.80 -23.67
CA ARG A 1 -0.15 -11.28 -23.13
C ARG A 1 -0.35 -10.59 -21.81
N GLN A 2 -1.20 -9.56 -21.75
CA GLN A 2 -1.68 -8.99 -20.51
C GLN A 2 -2.40 -10.09 -19.73
N ARG A 3 -1.84 -10.52 -18.61
CA ARG A 3 -2.61 -11.27 -17.61
C ARG A 3 -3.38 -10.23 -16.80
N GLN A 4 -4.64 -10.09 -17.08
CA GLN A 4 -5.59 -9.47 -16.17
C GLN A 4 -5.64 -10.38 -14.93
N MET A 5 -4.96 -9.99 -13.85
CA MET A 5 -5.16 -10.63 -12.55
C MET A 5 -6.50 -10.09 -12.02
N CYS A 6 -7.57 -10.74 -12.43
CA CYS A 6 -8.86 -10.55 -11.75
C CYS A 6 -8.73 -11.18 -10.36
N ILE A 7 -8.64 -10.37 -9.32
CA ILE A 7 -8.89 -10.83 -7.95
C ILE A 7 -10.40 -11.03 -7.83
N ARG A 8 -10.90 -12.14 -8.35
CA ARG A 8 -12.25 -12.62 -8.06
C ARG A 8 -12.33 -13.40 -6.76
N ASP A 9 -11.21 -13.80 -6.23
CA ASP A 9 -11.15 -14.66 -5.06
C ASP A 9 -10.91 -13.81 -3.81
N ARG A 10 -11.98 -13.13 -3.36
CA ARG A 10 -12.05 -12.82 -1.93
C ARG A 10 -12.04 -14.16 -1.22
N PRO A 11 -11.09 -14.42 -0.31
CA PRO A 11 -11.28 -15.52 0.61
C PRO A 11 -12.64 -15.31 1.27
N SER A 12 -13.51 -16.32 1.23
CA SER A 12 -14.72 -16.27 2.01
C SER A 12 -14.34 -16.13 3.48
N GLU A 13 -15.23 -15.61 4.30
CA GLU A 13 -14.97 -15.44 5.74
C GLU A 13 -14.48 -16.73 6.41
N ASN A 14 -14.68 -17.88 5.80
CA ASN A 14 -14.31 -19.21 6.29
C ASN A 14 -12.98 -19.73 5.73
N GLU A 15 -12.33 -19.03 4.79
CA GLU A 15 -11.14 -19.53 4.06
C GLU A 15 -9.86 -18.75 4.38
N VAL A 16 -9.88 -17.79 5.30
CA VAL A 16 -8.71 -16.95 5.58
C VAL A 16 -7.95 -17.49 6.78
N ASP A 17 -6.97 -18.33 6.53
CA ASP A 17 -6.05 -18.81 7.55
C ASP A 17 -4.90 -17.84 7.84
N GLU A 18 -4.59 -16.90 6.93
CA GLU A 18 -3.50 -15.95 7.08
C GLU A 18 -3.92 -14.51 6.76
N TYR A 19 -3.77 -13.62 7.76
CA TYR A 19 -3.91 -12.18 7.60
C TYR A 19 -2.54 -11.53 7.53
N TYR A 20 -2.33 -10.66 6.56
CA TYR A 20 -1.11 -9.88 6.50
C TYR A 20 -1.07 -8.90 7.67
N LEU A 21 0.00 -8.97 8.46
CA LEU A 21 0.28 -7.96 9.47
C LEU A 21 0.74 -6.69 8.76
N THR A 22 0.07 -5.60 9.03
CA THR A 22 0.39 -4.28 8.49
C THR A 22 0.19 -3.21 9.57
N GLY A 23 0.19 -1.95 9.19
CA GLY A 23 -0.07 -0.82 10.06
C GLY A 23 -1.24 0.03 9.59
N TRP A 24 -1.86 0.73 10.50
CA TRP A 24 -2.77 1.83 10.22
C TRP A 24 -2.46 2.98 11.18
N GLU A 25 -2.03 4.11 10.61
CA GLU A 25 -1.60 5.26 11.39
C GLU A 25 -0.63 4.90 12.54
N GLY A 26 0.36 4.06 12.25
CA GLY A 26 1.38 3.63 13.21
C GLY A 26 0.93 2.60 14.25
N ASN A 27 -0.26 2.01 14.12
CA ASN A 27 -0.70 0.91 14.96
C ASN A 27 -0.63 -0.40 14.18
N PRO A 28 -0.02 -1.46 14.71
CA PRO A 28 -0.05 -2.78 14.07
C PRO A 28 -1.48 -3.29 13.97
N LEU A 29 -1.81 -3.86 12.83
CA LEU A 29 -3.10 -4.53 12.64
C LEU A 29 -3.02 -5.60 11.55
N SER A 30 -4.02 -6.48 11.53
CA SER A 30 -4.20 -7.45 10.46
C SER A 30 -5.15 -6.90 9.42
N SER A 31 -4.76 -6.98 8.16
CA SER A 31 -5.60 -6.64 7.00
C SER A 31 -5.66 -7.82 6.04
N PHE A 32 -6.64 -7.78 5.13
CA PHE A 32 -6.59 -8.66 3.98
C PHE A 32 -5.34 -8.38 3.15
N ALA A 33 -4.86 -9.39 2.42
CA ALA A 33 -3.75 -9.24 1.50
C ALA A 33 -4.06 -8.17 0.44
N GLY A 34 -3.06 -7.37 0.10
CA GLY A 34 -3.14 -6.43 -1.00
C GLY A 34 -3.13 -7.12 -2.36
N LEU A 35 -3.34 -6.34 -3.42
CA LEU A 35 -3.20 -6.83 -4.79
C LEU A 35 -1.76 -7.27 -5.08
N LEU A 36 -0.80 -6.53 -4.53
CA LEU A 36 0.62 -6.88 -4.54
C LEU A 36 1.15 -6.79 -3.11
N ASN A 37 1.84 -7.84 -2.66
CA ASN A 37 2.49 -7.89 -1.35
C ASN A 37 3.97 -8.20 -1.50
N ILE A 38 4.81 -7.37 -0.88
CA ILE A 38 6.26 -7.46 -0.87
C ILE A 38 6.68 -7.49 0.59
N THR A 39 7.01 -8.66 1.13
CA THR A 39 7.23 -8.82 2.57
C THR A 39 8.48 -9.63 2.84
N GLN A 40 9.38 -9.08 3.63
CA GLN A 40 10.62 -9.71 4.08
C GLN A 40 11.47 -10.25 2.92
N VAL A 41 11.63 -9.43 1.89
CA VAL A 41 12.39 -9.77 0.69
C VAL A 41 13.34 -8.62 0.33
N HIS A 42 14.28 -8.89 -0.56
CA HIS A 42 15.22 -7.88 -1.06
C HIS A 42 15.36 -8.00 -2.58
N ASP A 43 15.87 -6.91 -3.20
CA ASP A 43 16.18 -6.84 -4.62
C ASP A 43 14.98 -7.11 -5.51
N VAL A 44 13.86 -6.42 -5.23
CA VAL A 44 12.59 -6.56 -5.95
C VAL A 44 12.40 -5.41 -6.93
N VAL A 45 12.11 -5.74 -8.18
CA VAL A 45 11.73 -4.75 -9.19
C VAL A 45 10.36 -5.11 -9.75
N VAL A 46 9.42 -4.17 -9.64
CA VAL A 46 8.10 -4.23 -10.28
C VAL A 46 8.10 -3.17 -11.37
N THR A 47 8.04 -3.57 -12.62
CA THR A 47 8.11 -2.64 -13.74
C THR A 47 7.19 -3.05 -14.89
N GLY A 48 6.88 -2.09 -15.75
CA GLY A 48 6.05 -2.27 -16.93
C GLY A 48 5.17 -1.05 -17.20
N GLU A 49 4.29 -1.17 -18.19
CA GLU A 49 3.31 -0.15 -18.59
C GLU A 49 1.87 -0.60 -18.27
N GLY A 50 1.72 -1.68 -17.51
CA GLY A 50 0.44 -2.26 -17.15
C GLY A 50 -0.25 -1.53 -16.02
N THR A 51 -1.51 -1.95 -15.75
CA THR A 51 -2.33 -1.41 -14.67
C THR A 51 -2.62 -2.48 -13.63
N LEU A 52 -2.36 -2.15 -12.37
CA LEU A 52 -2.86 -2.85 -11.20
C LEU A 52 -4.18 -2.21 -10.80
N ASP A 53 -5.30 -2.81 -11.16
CA ASP A 53 -6.63 -2.33 -10.83
C ASP A 53 -7.21 -3.16 -9.69
N CYS A 54 -7.45 -2.52 -8.54
CA CYS A 54 -8.04 -3.18 -7.38
C CYS A 54 -9.55 -3.39 -7.51
N ASP A 55 -10.19 -2.71 -8.48
CA ASP A 55 -11.63 -2.83 -8.75
C ASP A 55 -12.53 -2.65 -7.51
N ALA A 56 -12.08 -1.84 -6.54
CA ALA A 56 -12.74 -1.73 -5.24
C ALA A 56 -14.13 -1.08 -5.32
N GLN A 57 -14.40 -0.28 -6.36
CA GLN A 57 -15.70 0.36 -6.62
C GLN A 57 -16.82 -0.65 -6.92
N ASN A 58 -16.49 -1.80 -7.47
CA ASN A 58 -17.43 -2.87 -7.81
C ASN A 58 -17.66 -3.85 -6.64
N GLY A 59 -17.02 -3.57 -5.51
CA GLY A 59 -17.22 -4.30 -4.27
C GLY A 59 -17.86 -3.43 -3.19
N ASP A 60 -17.82 -3.92 -1.97
CA ASP A 60 -18.31 -3.23 -0.78
C ASP A 60 -17.19 -2.57 0.04
N TRP A 61 -15.97 -2.51 -0.52
CA TRP A 61 -14.79 -2.02 0.18
C TRP A 61 -14.90 -0.57 0.67
N TRP A 62 -15.67 0.24 -0.05
CA TRP A 62 -15.89 1.65 0.30
C TRP A 62 -17.15 1.87 1.13
N VAL A 63 -17.93 0.82 1.38
CA VAL A 63 -19.09 0.87 2.26
C VAL A 63 -18.63 0.66 3.70
N ASN A 64 -18.97 1.60 4.60
CA ASN A 64 -18.53 1.58 5.99
C ASN A 64 -17.01 1.40 6.16
N PRO A 65 -16.18 2.27 5.57
CA PRO A 65 -14.75 2.05 5.41
C PRO A 65 -13.94 1.97 6.70
N LYS A 66 -14.50 2.45 7.82
CA LYS A 66 -13.86 2.43 9.15
C LYS A 66 -14.37 1.30 10.05
N VAL A 67 -15.16 0.39 9.51
CA VAL A 67 -15.65 -0.78 10.26
C VAL A 67 -14.76 -1.97 9.94
N LYS A 68 -14.16 -2.55 11.00
CA LYS A 68 -13.40 -3.79 10.87
C LYS A 68 -14.37 -4.93 10.54
N ARG A 69 -14.04 -5.68 9.51
CA ARG A 69 -14.65 -6.98 9.19
C ARG A 69 -13.87 -8.07 9.96
N ILE A 70 -13.63 -9.22 9.39
CA ILE A 70 -12.67 -10.21 9.92
C ILE A 70 -11.28 -9.58 10.00
N ALA A 71 -10.87 -8.90 8.93
CA ALA A 71 -9.65 -8.08 8.87
C ALA A 71 -9.96 -6.68 8.33
N TRP A 72 -9.00 -5.80 8.36
CA TRP A 72 -9.11 -4.46 7.79
C TRP A 72 -8.97 -4.49 6.27
N ARG A 73 -9.44 -3.42 5.60
CA ARG A 73 -9.29 -3.25 4.15
C ARG A 73 -7.83 -3.41 3.73
N PRO A 74 -7.56 -4.11 2.61
CA PRO A 74 -6.20 -4.24 2.10
C PRO A 74 -5.66 -2.92 1.55
N ARG A 75 -4.36 -2.89 1.28
CA ARG A 75 -3.69 -1.89 0.45
C ARG A 75 -3.68 -2.37 -1.00
N ALA A 76 -3.54 -1.47 -1.98
CA ALA A 76 -3.27 -1.95 -3.34
C ALA A 76 -1.90 -2.61 -3.40
N VAL A 77 -0.87 -1.91 -2.91
CA VAL A 77 0.49 -2.43 -2.80
C VAL A 77 0.93 -2.31 -1.34
N ALA A 78 1.15 -3.43 -0.69
CA ALA A 78 1.68 -3.52 0.66
C ALA A 78 3.14 -3.97 0.61
N MET A 79 4.02 -3.24 1.30
CA MET A 79 5.43 -3.60 1.43
C MET A 79 5.79 -3.61 2.91
N VAL A 80 6.43 -4.66 3.39
CA VAL A 80 6.78 -4.78 4.81
C VAL A 80 8.19 -5.35 4.95
N ASP A 81 9.01 -4.68 5.77
CA ASP A 81 10.33 -5.17 6.21
C ASP A 81 11.16 -5.73 5.03
N SER A 82 11.38 -4.88 4.02
CA SER A 82 12.04 -5.26 2.76
C SER A 82 13.12 -4.25 2.38
N GLU A 83 14.04 -4.63 1.50
CA GLU A 83 15.18 -3.80 1.11
C GLU A 83 15.38 -3.82 -0.42
N ASN A 84 15.87 -2.72 -0.99
CA ASN A 84 16.13 -2.55 -2.43
C ASN A 84 14.87 -2.85 -3.27
N VAL A 85 13.80 -2.10 -3.04
CA VAL A 85 12.52 -2.26 -3.76
C VAL A 85 12.35 -1.13 -4.76
N CYS A 86 12.07 -1.47 -6.01
CA CYS A 86 11.77 -0.51 -7.07
C CYS A 86 10.40 -0.77 -7.69
N LEU A 87 9.57 0.26 -7.74
CA LEU A 87 8.30 0.28 -8.47
C LEU A 87 8.40 1.32 -9.59
N HIS A 88 8.22 0.90 -10.85
CA HIS A 88 8.44 1.76 -12.00
C HIS A 88 7.44 1.51 -13.13
N GLY A 89 6.89 2.59 -13.70
CA GLY A 89 6.19 2.62 -14.99
C GLY A 89 4.73 2.20 -14.96
N ILE A 90 4.26 1.51 -13.93
CA ILE A 90 2.90 0.96 -13.85
C ILE A 90 1.86 2.03 -13.48
N THR A 91 0.58 1.68 -13.63
CA THR A 91 -0.53 2.42 -13.04
C THR A 91 -1.16 1.60 -11.93
N VAL A 92 -1.47 2.22 -10.78
CA VAL A 92 -2.21 1.59 -9.68
C VAL A 92 -3.50 2.36 -9.47
N GLN A 93 -4.65 1.68 -9.48
CA GLN A 93 -5.92 2.38 -9.42
C GLN A 93 -6.99 1.64 -8.62
N ASN A 94 -8.07 2.39 -8.29
CA ASN A 94 -9.27 1.89 -7.61
C ASN A 94 -8.95 1.13 -6.31
N SER A 95 -8.04 1.68 -5.51
CA SER A 95 -7.54 1.02 -4.30
C SER A 95 -8.64 0.79 -3.26
N TYR A 96 -8.49 -0.27 -2.50
CA TYR A 96 -9.37 -0.61 -1.38
C TYR A 96 -9.29 0.39 -0.22
N SER A 97 -8.09 0.91 0.03
CA SER A 97 -7.73 1.93 1.01
C SER A 97 -6.42 2.59 0.57
N TRP A 98 -5.48 2.94 1.43
CA TRP A 98 -4.17 3.47 1.06
C TRP A 98 -3.55 2.69 -0.10
N THR A 99 -3.02 3.39 -1.08
CA THR A 99 -2.63 2.75 -2.34
C THR A 99 -1.28 2.06 -2.24
N ILE A 100 -0.23 2.83 -1.98
CA ILE A 100 1.14 2.30 -1.81
C ILE A 100 1.55 2.49 -0.35
N HIS A 101 1.68 1.41 0.39
CA HIS A 101 2.00 1.47 1.81
C HIS A 101 3.25 0.64 2.15
N PRO A 102 4.44 1.24 2.06
CA PRO A 102 5.67 0.63 2.54
C PRO A 102 5.85 0.88 4.04
N ILE A 103 6.19 -0.17 4.78
CA ILE A 103 6.50 -0.14 6.22
C ILE A 103 7.90 -0.74 6.43
N PHE A 104 8.80 -0.02 7.07
CA PHE A 104 10.17 -0.46 7.34
C PHE A 104 10.93 -0.89 6.08
N VAL A 105 10.67 -0.25 4.95
CA VAL A 105 11.40 -0.52 3.71
C VAL A 105 12.65 0.36 3.66
N LYS A 106 13.78 -0.23 3.29
CA LYS A 106 15.03 0.46 3.10
C LYS A 106 15.44 0.44 1.62
N HIS A 107 15.94 1.56 1.12
CA HIS A 107 16.25 1.74 -0.31
C HIS A 107 15.01 1.49 -1.19
N LEU A 108 14.03 2.40 -1.10
CA LEU A 108 12.77 2.34 -1.83
C LEU A 108 12.77 3.35 -2.99
N ASP A 109 12.59 2.85 -4.19
CA ASP A 109 12.46 3.64 -5.41
C ASP A 109 11.04 3.55 -5.97
N LEU A 110 10.33 4.67 -5.95
CA LEU A 110 8.99 4.84 -6.51
C LEU A 110 9.10 5.83 -7.68
N LEU A 111 9.19 5.29 -8.91
CA LEU A 111 9.65 6.05 -10.07
C LEU A 111 8.66 6.02 -11.23
N ASN A 112 8.33 7.20 -11.79
CA ASN A 112 7.66 7.35 -13.08
C ASN A 112 6.39 6.49 -13.23
N PHE A 113 5.49 6.47 -12.26
CA PHE A 113 4.25 5.71 -12.33
C PHE A 113 3.03 6.57 -11.95
N ASN A 114 1.84 6.01 -12.11
CA ASN A 114 0.60 6.71 -11.87
C ASN A 114 -0.23 6.05 -10.76
N ILE A 115 -0.85 6.88 -9.92
CA ILE A 115 -1.89 6.48 -8.98
C ILE A 115 -3.18 7.20 -9.37
N ASN A 116 -4.26 6.45 -9.53
CA ASN A 116 -5.55 7.01 -9.94
C ASN A 116 -6.71 6.38 -9.15
N ASN A 117 -7.17 7.08 -8.13
CA ASN A 117 -8.33 6.68 -7.36
C ASN A 117 -9.45 7.71 -7.52
N PRO A 118 -10.72 7.31 -7.57
CA PRO A 118 -11.84 8.24 -7.59
C PRO A 118 -11.81 9.18 -6.39
N TYR A 119 -12.19 10.44 -6.62
CA TYR A 119 -12.20 11.48 -5.60
C TYR A 119 -13.04 11.13 -4.35
N ASN A 120 -14.09 10.36 -4.52
CA ASN A 120 -14.99 9.93 -3.45
C ASN A 120 -14.60 8.57 -2.83
N ALA A 121 -13.50 7.98 -3.24
CA ALA A 121 -13.01 6.73 -2.67
C ALA A 121 -12.40 6.98 -1.27
N PRO A 122 -12.91 6.36 -0.21
CA PRO A 122 -12.54 6.70 1.15
C PRO A 122 -11.15 6.17 1.54
N ASN A 123 -10.30 7.05 2.06
CA ASN A 123 -8.96 6.75 2.55
C ASN A 123 -8.06 6.09 1.48
N THR A 124 -8.17 6.55 0.25
CA THR A 124 -7.33 6.07 -0.86
C THR A 124 -6.15 7.00 -1.08
N ASP A 125 -5.42 7.29 0.01
CA ASP A 125 -4.16 8.00 -0.03
C ASP A 125 -3.23 7.41 -1.09
N GLY A 126 -2.37 8.23 -1.68
CA GLY A 126 -1.48 7.78 -2.75
C GLY A 126 -0.32 6.94 -2.24
N ILE A 127 0.58 7.54 -1.48
CA ILE A 127 1.78 6.89 -0.96
C ILE A 127 1.95 7.20 0.52
N ASP A 128 2.03 6.18 1.35
CA ASP A 128 2.12 6.28 2.80
C ASP A 128 3.39 5.61 3.34
N PRO A 129 4.58 6.18 3.15
CA PRO A 129 5.79 5.61 3.70
C PRO A 129 5.75 5.65 5.23
N GLU A 130 5.90 4.50 5.88
CA GLU A 130 5.93 4.38 7.34
C GLU A 130 7.28 3.87 7.81
N SER A 131 8.05 4.72 8.48
CA SER A 131 9.38 4.39 9.01
C SER A 131 10.33 3.79 7.93
N CYS A 132 10.31 4.36 6.74
CA CYS A 132 11.15 3.95 5.61
C CYS A 132 12.44 4.77 5.55
N GLU A 133 13.51 4.18 5.05
CA GLU A 133 14.82 4.82 4.91
C GLU A 133 15.27 4.85 3.45
N TYR A 134 15.91 5.94 3.02
CA TYR A 134 16.43 6.11 1.65
C TYR A 134 15.35 5.92 0.59
N THR A 135 14.28 6.71 0.69
CA THR A 135 13.13 6.64 -0.23
C THR A 135 13.25 7.71 -1.31
N ARG A 136 13.03 7.34 -2.57
CA ARG A 136 12.91 8.27 -3.69
C ARG A 136 11.53 8.13 -4.32
N ILE A 137 10.78 9.25 -4.42
CA ILE A 137 9.46 9.33 -5.06
C ILE A 137 9.60 10.34 -6.18
N ILE A 138 9.84 9.91 -7.40
CA ILE A 138 10.22 10.78 -8.51
C ILE A 138 9.37 10.50 -9.74
N GLY A 139 8.82 11.57 -10.33
CA GLY A 139 8.02 11.47 -11.56
C GLY A 139 6.70 10.72 -11.39
N VAL A 140 6.13 10.73 -10.19
CA VAL A 140 4.86 10.06 -9.90
C VAL A 140 3.69 11.04 -10.08
N ASN A 141 2.66 10.62 -10.82
CA ASN A 141 1.40 11.35 -10.91
C ASN A 141 0.39 10.74 -9.94
N ILE A 142 -0.18 11.57 -9.06
CA ILE A 142 -1.11 11.11 -8.03
C ILE A 142 -2.43 11.86 -8.15
N HIS A 143 -3.50 11.11 -8.43
CA HIS A 143 -4.88 11.58 -8.43
C HIS A 143 -5.67 10.75 -7.43
N VAL A 144 -6.01 11.34 -6.28
CA VAL A 144 -6.67 10.65 -5.17
C VAL A 144 -7.66 11.57 -4.46
N GLY A 145 -8.54 10.99 -3.66
CA GLY A 145 -9.52 11.72 -2.86
C GLY A 145 -9.07 12.01 -1.42
N ASP A 146 -7.87 11.59 -1.06
CA ASP A 146 -7.25 11.79 0.27
C ASP A 146 -5.82 12.30 0.07
N ASP A 147 -4.89 12.10 1.02
CA ASP A 147 -3.53 12.60 0.93
C ASP A 147 -2.75 12.01 -0.27
N CYS A 148 -2.05 12.84 -1.03
CA CYS A 148 -1.19 12.35 -2.11
C CYS A 148 0.01 11.58 -1.58
N ILE A 149 0.72 12.15 -0.59
CA ILE A 149 1.84 11.50 0.11
C ILE A 149 1.71 11.83 1.59
N ALA A 150 1.66 10.82 2.45
CA ALA A 150 1.57 10.99 3.89
C ALA A 150 2.68 10.21 4.59
N MET A 151 3.73 10.92 4.99
CA MET A 151 4.84 10.34 5.75
C MET A 151 4.35 9.92 7.13
N LYS A 152 4.58 8.67 7.49
CA LYS A 152 4.07 8.08 8.73
C LYS A 152 5.21 7.50 9.57
N ALA A 153 4.97 7.41 10.87
CA ALA A 153 5.81 6.69 11.81
C ALA A 153 4.92 5.98 12.83
N SER A 154 5.48 5.04 13.55
CA SER A 154 4.74 4.31 14.59
C SER A 154 4.24 5.25 15.69
N LYS A 155 3.00 5.03 16.17
CA LYS A 155 2.42 5.82 17.26
C LYS A 155 3.10 5.53 18.61
N VAL A 156 3.01 6.52 19.48
CA VAL A 156 3.55 6.68 20.82
C VAL A 156 4.33 5.49 21.40
N PHE A 157 3.67 4.41 21.79
CA PHE A 157 4.34 3.27 22.45
C PHE A 157 5.29 2.52 21.50
N LEU A 158 4.82 2.20 20.33
CA LEU A 158 5.63 1.51 19.32
C LEU A 158 6.73 2.43 18.81
N GLY A 159 6.43 3.71 18.58
CA GLY A 159 7.40 4.72 18.17
C GLY A 159 8.52 4.91 19.19
N MET A 160 8.19 4.99 20.49
CA MET A 160 9.21 5.07 21.56
C MET A 160 10.08 3.82 21.64
N LYS A 161 9.52 2.65 21.35
CA LYS A 161 10.23 1.38 21.39
C LYS A 161 11.14 1.19 20.16
N LEU A 162 10.61 1.46 18.96
CA LEU A 162 11.32 1.23 17.72
C LEU A 162 12.24 2.37 17.33
N LYS A 163 11.89 3.62 17.69
CA LYS A 163 12.63 4.86 17.36
C LYS A 163 12.98 4.95 15.86
N LYS A 164 12.04 4.53 15.00
CA LYS A 164 12.22 4.59 13.55
C LYS A 164 11.30 5.66 12.97
N SER A 165 11.86 6.52 12.16
CA SER A 165 11.17 7.56 11.38
C SER A 165 11.36 7.29 9.89
N CYS A 166 10.74 8.10 9.05
CA CYS A 166 11.13 8.16 7.64
C CYS A 166 12.38 9.04 7.54
N GLU A 167 13.42 8.50 6.94
CA GLU A 167 14.72 9.17 6.83
C GLU A 167 15.22 9.18 5.38
N HIS A 168 15.98 10.22 5.01
CA HIS A 168 16.60 10.34 3.68
C HIS A 168 15.60 10.20 2.54
N THR A 169 14.45 10.90 2.61
CA THR A 169 13.42 10.89 1.58
C THR A 169 13.60 12.04 0.61
N VAL A 170 13.51 11.75 -0.68
CA VAL A 170 13.50 12.71 -1.80
C VAL A 170 12.15 12.58 -2.53
N ILE A 171 11.48 13.73 -2.76
CA ILE A 171 10.20 13.83 -3.48
C ILE A 171 10.34 14.86 -4.59
#